data_b3bdb308f7baf759570d79bad9372981
#
_entry.id   b3bdb308f7baf759570d79bad9372981
#
_cell.length_a   1.000
_cell.length_b   1.000
_cell.length_c   1.000
_cell.angle_alpha   90.00
_cell.angle_beta   90.00
_cell.angle_gamma   90.00
#
_symmetry.space_group_name_H-M   'P 1'
#
loop_
_entity.id
_entity.type
_entity.pdbx_description
1 polymer ?
#
loop_
_entity_poly.entity_id
_entity_poly.type
_entity_poly.pdbx_seq_one_letter_code
_entity_poly.pdbx_strand_id
1 'polypeptide(L)'
;GLGDVYKRQEAEYVEKLLAELELMGSAHYLTGKPVEAVFLGGGTPGTLTGEQLSRILETVHRTFPLSDDCEITVESSIYDMNEAKMETCMKAGANRFSFGVQTFDTGLRRFLGRPDPCETVIQKLKAFASLGPKIIIDLIYGLPGQSWELLQRDLEIFLACGICGMDLYKLQ
;
A
#
# COMPACT_ATOMS: atom_id res chain seq x y z
N GLY A 1 -25.91 0.41 -11.51
CA GLY A 1 -26.08 0.87 -10.12
C GLY A 1 -24.93 1.78 -9.68
N LEU A 2 -24.90 2.23 -8.41
CA LEU A 2 -23.82 3.09 -7.89
C LEU A 2 -22.42 2.47 -8.05
N GLY A 3 -22.30 1.14 -7.88
CA GLY A 3 -21.03 0.44 -8.08
C GLY A 3 -20.47 0.53 -9.50
N ASP A 4 -21.32 0.59 -10.51
CA ASP A 4 -20.88 0.74 -11.91
C ASP A 4 -20.38 2.16 -12.20
N VAL A 5 -20.96 3.15 -11.52
CA VAL A 5 -20.50 4.56 -11.60
C VAL A 5 -19.10 4.69 -11.02
N TYR A 6 -18.86 4.15 -9.82
CA TYR A 6 -17.54 4.18 -9.19
C TYR A 6 -16.47 3.47 -10.03
N LYS A 7 -16.75 2.28 -10.53
CA LYS A 7 -15.82 1.56 -11.40
C LYS A 7 -15.48 2.32 -12.69
N ARG A 8 -16.46 3.03 -13.26
CA ARG A 8 -16.22 3.88 -14.43
C ARG A 8 -15.34 5.08 -14.08
N GLN A 9 -15.59 5.73 -12.93
CA GLN A 9 -14.78 6.85 -12.46
C GLN A 9 -13.34 6.43 -12.16
N GLU A 10 -13.13 5.26 -11.54
CA GLU A 10 -11.79 4.69 -11.30
C GLU A 10 -11.06 4.42 -12.62
N ALA A 11 -11.73 3.80 -13.60
CA ALA A 11 -11.13 3.54 -14.90
C ALA A 11 -10.74 4.85 -15.62
N GLU A 12 -11.63 5.86 -15.62
CA GLU A 12 -11.34 7.15 -16.22
C GLU A 12 -10.19 7.88 -15.49
N TYR A 13 -10.14 7.79 -14.16
CA TYR A 13 -9.04 8.32 -13.37
C TYR A 13 -7.70 7.69 -13.76
N VAL A 14 -7.65 6.36 -13.88
CA VAL A 14 -6.44 5.65 -14.29
C VAL A 14 -5.97 6.09 -15.67
N GLU A 15 -6.86 6.21 -16.67
CA GLU A 15 -6.48 6.69 -18.01
C GLU A 15 -5.88 8.11 -17.98
N LYS A 16 -6.46 9.01 -17.18
CA LYS A 16 -5.92 10.37 -17.02
C LYS A 16 -4.57 10.38 -16.32
N LEU A 17 -4.41 9.56 -15.27
CA LEU A 17 -3.14 9.40 -14.57
C LEU A 17 -2.03 8.87 -15.49
N LEU A 18 -2.34 7.87 -16.32
CA LEU A 18 -1.38 7.34 -17.30
C LEU A 18 -0.93 8.40 -18.30
N ALA A 19 -1.87 9.18 -18.84
CA ALA A 19 -1.56 10.28 -19.76
C ALA A 19 -0.71 11.36 -19.08
N GLU A 20 -0.96 11.69 -17.81
CA GLU A 20 -0.16 12.65 -17.04
C GLU A 20 1.25 12.13 -16.79
N LEU A 21 1.41 10.86 -16.42
CA LEU A 21 2.73 10.22 -16.23
C LEU A 21 3.55 10.27 -17.52
N GLU A 22 2.96 10.00 -18.68
CA GLU A 22 3.64 10.08 -19.99
C GLU A 22 4.06 11.52 -20.32
N LEU A 23 3.19 12.49 -20.05
CA LEU A 23 3.50 13.90 -20.24
C LEU A 23 4.66 14.36 -19.32
N MET A 24 4.61 13.99 -18.04
CA MET A 24 5.65 14.34 -17.07
C MET A 24 6.99 13.67 -17.39
N GLY A 25 7.00 12.40 -17.81
CA GLY A 25 8.20 11.67 -18.18
C GLY A 25 8.95 12.29 -19.37
N SER A 26 8.24 13.03 -20.23
CA SER A 26 8.85 13.79 -21.34
C SER A 26 9.45 15.15 -20.92
N ALA A 27 9.26 15.57 -19.67
CA ALA A 27 9.70 16.87 -19.21
C ALA A 27 11.24 16.96 -19.02
N HIS A 28 11.84 17.99 -19.57
CA HIS A 28 13.31 18.17 -19.58
C HIS A 28 13.96 18.23 -18.19
N TYR A 29 13.24 18.62 -17.14
CA TYR A 29 13.82 18.73 -15.79
C TYR A 29 14.16 17.36 -15.14
N LEU A 30 13.64 16.25 -15.69
CA LEU A 30 13.97 14.89 -15.26
C LEU A 30 15.21 14.34 -15.97
N THR A 31 15.74 15.04 -16.98
CA THR A 31 16.85 14.57 -17.80
C THR A 31 18.13 14.43 -16.96
N GLY A 32 18.69 13.24 -16.92
CA GLY A 32 19.98 12.95 -16.25
C GLY A 32 19.91 12.78 -14.74
N LYS A 33 18.71 12.75 -14.13
CA LYS A 33 18.54 12.44 -12.70
C LYS A 33 17.75 11.14 -12.56
N PRO A 34 18.34 10.08 -11.99
CA PRO A 34 17.60 8.85 -11.72
C PRO A 34 16.53 9.08 -10.63
N VAL A 35 15.41 8.41 -10.76
CA VAL A 35 14.36 8.35 -9.73
C VAL A 35 14.73 7.21 -8.78
N GLU A 36 15.00 7.54 -7.52
CA GLU A 36 15.45 6.60 -6.50
C GLU A 36 14.27 5.97 -5.72
N ALA A 37 13.10 6.62 -5.73
CA ALA A 37 11.90 6.11 -5.08
C ALA A 37 10.63 6.50 -5.82
N VAL A 38 9.67 5.58 -5.86
CA VAL A 38 8.31 5.78 -6.35
C VAL A 38 7.34 5.37 -5.26
N PHE A 39 6.33 6.19 -5.00
CA PHE A 39 5.32 5.90 -4.00
C PHE A 39 3.92 6.09 -4.59
N LEU A 40 3.19 4.99 -4.73
CA LEU A 40 1.77 5.01 -5.06
C LEU A 40 0.99 5.13 -3.75
N GLY A 41 0.52 6.33 -3.46
CA GLY A 41 -0.20 6.68 -2.24
C GLY A 41 -1.34 7.66 -2.50
N GLY A 42 -1.99 8.09 -1.42
CA GLY A 42 -3.13 9.01 -1.47
C GLY A 42 -4.45 8.30 -1.79
N GLY A 43 -5.49 8.57 -1.02
CA GLY A 43 -6.68 7.73 -1.04
C GLY A 43 -6.32 6.30 -0.60
N THR A 44 -6.55 5.32 -1.43
CA THR A 44 -6.11 3.93 -1.18
C THR A 44 -5.84 3.26 -2.54
N PRO A 45 -4.62 3.30 -3.06
CA PRO A 45 -4.27 2.68 -4.36
C PRO A 45 -4.67 1.21 -4.45
N GLY A 46 -4.64 0.48 -3.34
CA GLY A 46 -5.07 -0.91 -3.28
C GLY A 46 -6.53 -1.17 -3.65
N THR A 47 -7.40 -0.15 -3.74
CA THR A 47 -8.78 -0.30 -4.28
C THR A 47 -8.79 -0.59 -5.77
N LEU A 48 -7.77 -0.13 -6.50
CA LEU A 48 -7.60 -0.42 -7.92
C LEU A 48 -7.40 -1.91 -8.17
N THR A 49 -7.78 -2.38 -9.35
CA THR A 49 -7.51 -3.76 -9.76
C THR A 49 -6.01 -4.00 -9.93
N GLY A 50 -5.57 -5.26 -9.85
CA GLY A 50 -4.18 -5.62 -10.13
C GLY A 50 -3.72 -5.20 -11.53
N GLU A 51 -4.60 -5.28 -12.53
CA GLU A 51 -4.34 -4.83 -13.90
C GLU A 51 -4.12 -3.31 -13.96
N GLN A 52 -4.96 -2.52 -13.28
CA GLN A 52 -4.82 -1.06 -13.24
C GLN A 52 -3.51 -0.65 -12.55
N LEU A 53 -3.17 -1.28 -11.42
CA LEU A 53 -1.90 -1.04 -10.73
C LEU A 53 -0.70 -1.44 -11.59
N SER A 54 -0.76 -2.58 -12.27
CA SER A 54 0.30 -3.02 -13.20
C SER A 54 0.51 -2.00 -14.31
N ARG A 55 -0.54 -1.51 -14.96
CA ARG A 55 -0.45 -0.48 -16.00
C ARG A 55 0.20 0.81 -15.52
N ILE A 56 -0.12 1.26 -14.29
CA ILE A 56 0.51 2.44 -13.70
C ILE A 56 2.00 2.19 -13.48
N LEU A 57 2.36 1.07 -12.86
CA LEU A 57 3.76 0.70 -12.58
C LEU A 57 4.58 0.53 -13.86
N GLU A 58 4.05 -0.16 -14.86
CA GLU A 58 4.68 -0.32 -16.17
C GLU A 58 4.88 1.02 -16.89
N THR A 59 3.92 1.94 -16.77
CA THR A 59 4.06 3.30 -17.33
C THR A 59 5.16 4.07 -16.60
N VAL A 60 5.25 3.98 -15.27
CA VAL A 60 6.35 4.56 -14.50
C VAL A 60 7.70 4.03 -14.98
N HIS A 61 7.85 2.71 -15.11
CA HIS A 61 9.09 2.10 -15.61
C HIS A 61 9.47 2.54 -17.03
N ARG A 62 8.48 2.71 -17.90
CA ARG A 62 8.71 3.11 -19.29
C ARG A 62 9.09 4.59 -19.43
N THR A 63 8.50 5.45 -18.58
CA THR A 63 8.57 6.91 -18.74
C THR A 63 9.63 7.59 -17.89
N PHE A 64 10.02 7.00 -16.75
CA PHE A 64 10.98 7.63 -15.85
C PHE A 64 12.31 6.88 -15.79
N PRO A 65 13.44 7.59 -15.68
CA PRO A 65 14.76 6.97 -15.53
C PRO A 65 14.92 6.45 -14.08
N LEU A 66 14.41 5.26 -13.79
CA LEU A 66 14.52 4.66 -12.46
C LEU A 66 15.96 4.19 -12.21
N SER A 67 16.47 4.35 -10.98
CA SER A 67 17.73 3.73 -10.57
C SER A 67 17.56 2.21 -10.46
N ASP A 68 18.67 1.46 -10.54
CA ASP A 68 18.67 -0.01 -10.46
C ASP A 68 18.10 -0.52 -9.12
N ASP A 69 18.25 0.28 -8.05
CA ASP A 69 17.79 0.00 -6.69
C ASP A 69 16.54 0.82 -6.29
N CYS A 70 15.82 1.38 -7.26
CA CYS A 70 14.63 2.19 -7.03
C CYS A 70 13.63 1.47 -6.12
N GLU A 71 13.25 2.10 -5.01
CA GLU A 71 12.20 1.58 -4.14
C GLU A 71 10.82 1.97 -4.68
N ILE A 72 10.02 0.97 -5.04
CA ILE A 72 8.67 1.18 -5.58
C ILE A 72 7.65 0.67 -4.59
N THR A 73 6.97 1.60 -3.92
CA THR A 73 5.98 1.34 -2.88
C THR A 73 4.55 1.43 -3.40
N VAL A 74 3.73 0.46 -3.03
CA VAL A 74 2.27 0.50 -3.20
C VAL A 74 1.61 0.52 -1.83
N GLU A 75 0.83 1.57 -1.56
CA GLU A 75 0.02 1.71 -0.35
C GLU A 75 -1.33 1.02 -0.51
N SER A 76 -1.79 0.33 0.53
CA SER A 76 -3.09 -0.33 0.54
C SER A 76 -3.65 -0.50 1.95
N SER A 77 -4.93 -0.78 2.04
CA SER A 77 -5.48 -1.42 3.22
C SER A 77 -5.23 -2.94 3.15
N ILE A 78 -5.20 -3.61 4.31
CA ILE A 78 -5.14 -5.08 4.36
C ILE A 78 -6.36 -5.71 3.68
N TYR A 79 -7.52 -5.03 3.73
CA TYR A 79 -8.76 -5.50 3.13
C TYR A 79 -8.71 -5.54 1.61
N ASP A 80 -8.14 -4.50 0.98
CA ASP A 80 -8.15 -4.30 -0.47
C ASP A 80 -7.05 -5.08 -1.20
N MET A 81 -6.11 -5.70 -0.46
CA MET A 81 -4.99 -6.47 -1.02
C MET A 81 -5.17 -7.97 -0.82
N ASN A 82 -4.69 -8.73 -1.80
CA ASN A 82 -4.51 -10.17 -1.74
C ASN A 82 -3.22 -10.59 -2.46
N GLU A 83 -2.82 -11.85 -2.31
CA GLU A 83 -1.57 -12.38 -2.86
C GLU A 83 -1.49 -12.22 -4.38
N ALA A 84 -2.55 -12.55 -5.12
CA ALA A 84 -2.57 -12.46 -6.58
C ALA A 84 -2.37 -11.01 -7.07
N LYS A 85 -2.99 -10.03 -6.39
CA LYS A 85 -2.82 -8.61 -6.69
C LYS A 85 -1.39 -8.15 -6.37
N MET A 86 -0.83 -8.59 -5.25
CA MET A 86 0.56 -8.31 -4.89
C MET A 86 1.54 -8.87 -5.93
N GLU A 87 1.38 -10.15 -6.31
CA GLU A 87 2.21 -10.77 -7.34
C GLU A 87 2.15 -10.00 -8.66
N THR A 88 0.96 -9.52 -9.05
CA THR A 88 0.79 -8.69 -10.24
C THR A 88 1.57 -7.39 -10.14
N CYS A 89 1.48 -6.68 -9.00
CA CYS A 89 2.26 -5.47 -8.75
C CYS A 89 3.78 -5.74 -8.71
N MET A 90 4.20 -6.85 -8.10
CA MET A 90 5.62 -7.25 -8.03
C MET A 90 6.19 -7.55 -9.42
N LYS A 91 5.44 -8.24 -10.28
CA LYS A 91 5.82 -8.49 -11.68
C LYS A 91 5.97 -7.19 -12.46
N ALA A 92 5.20 -6.15 -12.11
CA ALA A 92 5.29 -4.82 -12.67
C ALA A 92 6.32 -3.91 -11.99
N GLY A 93 7.13 -4.45 -11.04
CA GLY A 93 8.28 -3.78 -10.43
C GLY A 93 8.07 -3.27 -9.01
N ALA A 94 6.90 -3.39 -8.40
CA ALA A 94 6.72 -3.03 -6.99
C ALA A 94 7.57 -3.96 -6.10
N ASN A 95 8.33 -3.39 -5.16
CA ASN A 95 9.22 -4.13 -4.26
C ASN A 95 8.98 -3.82 -2.78
N ARG A 96 8.06 -2.89 -2.49
CA ARG A 96 7.64 -2.53 -1.13
C ARG A 96 6.12 -2.34 -1.09
N PHE A 97 5.49 -2.76 0.00
CA PHE A 97 4.06 -2.53 0.26
C PHE A 97 3.88 -1.93 1.64
N SER A 98 3.05 -0.87 1.73
CA SER A 98 2.67 -0.25 3.00
C SER A 98 1.21 -0.51 3.28
N PHE A 99 0.89 -1.03 4.48
CA PHE A 99 -0.47 -1.39 4.86
C PHE A 99 -0.95 -0.62 6.09
N GLY A 100 -2.05 0.12 5.93
CA GLY A 100 -2.74 0.75 7.04
C GLY A 100 -3.41 -0.30 7.95
N VAL A 101 -2.69 -0.84 8.92
CA VAL A 101 -3.20 -1.78 9.95
C VAL A 101 -3.90 -1.03 11.06
N GLN A 102 -3.32 0.05 11.53
CA GLN A 102 -3.75 0.98 12.57
C GLN A 102 -3.63 0.42 14.00
N THR A 103 -4.11 -0.79 14.25
CA THR A 103 -4.01 -1.57 15.49
C THR A 103 -4.33 -3.03 15.18
N PHE A 104 -3.84 -3.95 15.99
CA PHE A 104 -4.25 -5.36 15.92
C PHE A 104 -5.44 -5.68 16.82
N ASP A 105 -5.80 -4.78 17.76
CA ASP A 105 -6.99 -5.02 18.60
C ASP A 105 -8.29 -5.02 17.79
N THR A 106 -9.01 -6.13 17.81
CA THR A 106 -10.24 -6.33 17.01
C THR A 106 -11.34 -5.33 17.37
N GLY A 107 -11.43 -4.91 18.63
CA GLY A 107 -12.42 -3.92 19.07
C GLY A 107 -12.13 -2.53 18.51
N LEU A 108 -10.88 -2.07 18.64
CA LEU A 108 -10.43 -0.80 18.08
C LEU A 108 -10.49 -0.81 16.56
N ARG A 109 -10.14 -1.92 15.90
CA ARG A 109 -10.29 -2.06 14.45
C ARG A 109 -11.73 -1.84 13.99
N ARG A 110 -12.69 -2.46 14.66
CA ARG A 110 -14.13 -2.27 14.38
C ARG A 110 -14.57 -0.82 14.59
N PHE A 111 -14.09 -0.18 15.65
CA PHE A 111 -14.34 1.24 15.91
C PHE A 111 -13.81 2.12 14.77
N LEU A 112 -12.66 1.78 14.18
CA LEU A 112 -12.05 2.46 13.02
C LEU A 112 -12.66 2.05 11.67
N GLY A 113 -13.75 1.27 11.64
CA GLY A 113 -14.37 0.79 10.41
C GLY A 113 -13.54 -0.25 9.65
N ARG A 114 -12.59 -0.93 10.32
CA ARG A 114 -11.76 -1.99 9.72
C ARG A 114 -12.43 -3.35 9.95
N PRO A 115 -12.85 -4.06 8.87
CA PRO A 115 -13.67 -5.27 9.03
C PRO A 115 -12.89 -6.49 9.51
N ASP A 116 -11.62 -6.61 9.10
CA ASP A 116 -10.82 -7.80 9.38
C ASP A 116 -10.43 -7.90 10.86
N PRO A 117 -10.67 -9.03 11.53
CA PRO A 117 -10.20 -9.28 12.89
C PRO A 117 -8.68 -9.49 12.94
N CYS A 118 -8.09 -9.39 14.14
CA CYS A 118 -6.65 -9.51 14.38
C CYS A 118 -6.03 -10.73 13.69
N GLU A 119 -6.63 -11.91 13.87
CA GLU A 119 -6.11 -13.19 13.35
C GLU A 119 -6.02 -13.17 11.82
N THR A 120 -7.01 -12.61 11.15
CA THR A 120 -7.03 -12.47 9.68
C THR A 120 -5.92 -11.52 9.21
N VAL A 121 -5.71 -10.40 9.92
CA VAL A 121 -4.63 -9.46 9.60
C VAL A 121 -3.26 -10.12 9.72
N ILE A 122 -3.01 -10.84 10.81
CA ILE A 122 -1.75 -11.56 11.04
C ILE A 122 -1.52 -12.60 9.94
N GLN A 123 -2.54 -13.39 9.59
CA GLN A 123 -2.44 -14.39 8.54
C GLN A 123 -2.10 -13.76 7.18
N LYS A 124 -2.79 -12.69 6.80
CA LYS A 124 -2.51 -11.95 5.57
C LYS A 124 -1.10 -11.38 5.55
N LEU A 125 -0.66 -10.72 6.62
CA LEU A 125 0.70 -10.15 6.69
C LEU A 125 1.79 -11.22 6.52
N LYS A 126 1.62 -12.38 7.15
CA LYS A 126 2.55 -13.52 7.00
C LYS A 126 2.53 -14.07 5.58
N ALA A 127 1.35 -14.22 4.97
CA ALA A 127 1.23 -14.65 3.58
C ALA A 127 1.90 -13.66 2.63
N PHE A 128 1.67 -12.36 2.80
CA PHE A 128 2.30 -11.31 2.02
C PHE A 128 3.82 -11.28 2.18
N ALA A 129 4.32 -11.40 3.41
CA ALA A 129 5.76 -11.45 3.67
C ALA A 129 6.43 -12.67 3.00
N SER A 130 5.72 -13.80 2.91
CA SER A 130 6.25 -15.02 2.26
C SER A 130 6.45 -14.88 0.75
N LEU A 131 5.81 -13.88 0.11
CA LEU A 131 6.04 -13.56 -1.30
C LEU A 131 7.38 -12.84 -1.55
N GLY A 132 8.03 -12.31 -0.51
CA GLY A 132 9.39 -11.78 -0.55
C GLY A 132 9.56 -10.25 -0.66
N PRO A 133 8.51 -9.41 -0.87
CA PRO A 133 8.69 -7.97 -0.92
C PRO A 133 8.90 -7.40 0.49
N LYS A 134 9.37 -6.14 0.57
CA LYS A 134 9.38 -5.40 1.84
C LYS A 134 7.95 -5.07 2.27
N ILE A 135 7.57 -5.45 3.49
CA ILE A 135 6.27 -5.11 4.07
C ILE A 135 6.47 -4.13 5.22
N ILE A 136 5.76 -3.00 5.15
CA ILE A 136 5.68 -1.99 6.20
C ILE A 136 4.22 -1.88 6.63
N ILE A 137 3.97 -1.61 7.90
CA ILE A 137 2.61 -1.34 8.39
C ILE A 137 2.54 0.01 9.10
N ASP A 138 1.36 0.63 9.03
CA ASP A 138 1.05 1.82 9.82
C ASP A 138 0.28 1.40 11.07
N LEU A 139 0.75 1.83 12.23
CA LEU A 139 0.05 1.73 13.51
C LEU A 139 -0.27 3.13 14.04
N ILE A 140 -1.36 3.25 14.78
CA ILE A 140 -1.78 4.50 15.43
C ILE A 140 -1.79 4.30 16.93
N TYR A 141 -1.20 5.26 17.66
CA TYR A 141 -1.33 5.32 19.12
C TYR A 141 -2.15 6.53 19.55
N GLY A 142 -2.74 6.43 20.75
CA GLY A 142 -3.64 7.46 21.28
C GLY A 142 -5.07 7.33 20.77
N LEU A 143 -5.47 6.15 20.29
CA LEU A 143 -6.86 5.87 19.90
C LEU A 143 -7.77 5.90 21.14
N PRO A 144 -9.01 6.42 21.01
CA PRO A 144 -9.99 6.34 22.10
C PRO A 144 -10.19 4.89 22.58
N GLY A 145 -10.00 4.65 23.86
CA GLY A 145 -10.08 3.31 24.46
C GLY A 145 -8.81 2.45 24.30
N GLN A 146 -7.76 2.94 23.68
CA GLN A 146 -6.47 2.24 23.61
C GLN A 146 -5.71 2.43 24.92
N SER A 147 -5.40 1.33 25.63
CA SER A 147 -4.51 1.35 26.78
C SER A 147 -3.05 1.13 26.36
N TRP A 148 -2.12 1.35 27.31
CA TRP A 148 -0.71 1.04 27.09
C TRP A 148 -0.47 -0.44 26.79
N GLU A 149 -1.19 -1.34 27.46
CA GLU A 149 -1.10 -2.78 27.25
C GLU A 149 -1.56 -3.19 25.85
N LEU A 150 -2.59 -2.53 25.29
CA LEU A 150 -3.03 -2.77 23.92
C LEU A 150 -1.97 -2.31 22.91
N LEU A 151 -1.37 -1.14 23.12
CA LEU A 151 -0.29 -0.67 22.27
C LEU A 151 0.93 -1.59 22.35
N GLN A 152 1.31 -2.02 23.56
CA GLN A 152 2.41 -2.95 23.75
C GLN A 152 2.15 -4.28 23.02
N ARG A 153 0.92 -4.79 23.10
CA ARG A 153 0.51 -5.99 22.36
C ARG A 153 0.57 -5.80 20.85
N ASP A 154 0.18 -4.64 20.33
CA ASP A 154 0.32 -4.31 18.91
C ASP A 154 1.79 -4.41 18.46
N LEU A 155 2.72 -3.89 19.24
CA LEU A 155 4.17 -3.96 18.96
C LEU A 155 4.70 -5.40 19.04
N GLU A 156 4.26 -6.20 20.02
CA GLU A 156 4.62 -7.61 20.16
C GLU A 156 4.14 -8.43 18.95
N ILE A 157 2.90 -8.19 18.48
CA ILE A 157 2.35 -8.85 17.28
C ILE A 157 3.14 -8.44 16.04
N PHE A 158 3.45 -7.14 15.88
CA PHE A 158 4.29 -6.67 14.78
C PHE A 158 5.62 -7.42 14.72
N LEU A 159 6.34 -7.51 15.84
CA LEU A 159 7.62 -8.23 15.93
C LEU A 159 7.46 -9.72 15.57
N ALA A 160 6.34 -10.35 15.95
CA ALA A 160 6.06 -11.75 15.67
C ALA A 160 5.62 -12.02 14.22
N CYS A 161 5.22 -11.00 13.47
CA CYS A 161 4.82 -11.14 12.05
C CYS A 161 6.00 -11.32 11.10
N GLY A 162 7.22 -10.94 11.50
CA GLY A 162 8.43 -11.09 10.66
C GLY A 162 8.43 -10.16 9.44
N ILE A 163 7.74 -9.02 9.50
CA ILE A 163 7.69 -7.99 8.47
C ILE A 163 8.80 -6.95 8.67
N CYS A 164 9.10 -6.16 7.62
CA CYS A 164 10.31 -5.34 7.57
C CYS A 164 10.30 -4.12 8.48
N GLY A 165 9.13 -3.50 8.72
CA GLY A 165 9.07 -2.28 9.49
C GLY A 165 7.66 -1.79 9.78
N MET A 166 7.58 -0.73 10.57
CA MET A 166 6.33 -0.03 10.86
C MET A 166 6.54 1.47 10.98
N ASP A 167 5.50 2.21 10.65
CA ASP A 167 5.36 3.62 10.97
C ASP A 167 4.34 3.78 12.11
N LEU A 168 4.69 4.55 13.13
CA LEU A 168 3.85 4.74 14.32
C LEU A 168 3.35 6.18 14.39
N TYR A 169 2.07 6.38 14.12
CA TYR A 169 1.43 7.69 14.09
C TYR A 169 0.67 8.00 15.37
N LYS A 170 0.80 9.25 15.85
CA LYS A 170 -0.04 9.76 16.92
C LYS A 170 -1.39 10.20 16.34
N LEU A 171 -2.50 9.75 16.96
CA LEU A 171 -3.80 10.34 16.66
C LEU A 171 -3.81 11.83 17.05
N GLN A 172 -4.22 12.69 16.12
CA GLN A 172 -4.36 14.13 16.32
C GLN A 172 -5.81 14.49 16.60
#